data_7916e0e6692be092975660f161615998
#
_entry.id   7916e0e6692be092975660f161615998
#
_cell.length_a   1.000
_cell.length_b   1.000
_cell.length_c   1.000
_cell.angle_alpha   90.00
_cell.angle_beta   90.00
_cell.angle_gamma   90.00
#
_symmetry.space_group_name_H-M   'P 1'
#
loop_
_entity.id
_entity.type
_entity.pdbx_description
1 polymer ?
#
loop_
_entity_poly.entity_id
_entity_poly.type
_entity_poly.pdbx_seq_one_letter_code
_entity_poly.pdbx_strand_id
1 'polypeptide(L)'
;MNIDNIIQKQRDFAPILAQKPLKYRLDKLGKLRAALKGEWQSALVEAMQKDFGKGEVEVLLSEILPTLDNLKILIGKSKSWSKPQKIKTPITLFGSTSYTQVQPKGNT
;
A
#
# COMPACT_ATOMS: atom_id res chain seq x y z
N MET A 1 -22.56 -4.95 -7.76
CA MET A 1 -21.21 -4.40 -8.03
C MET A 1 -20.63 -5.13 -9.22
N ASN A 2 -20.27 -4.42 -10.28
CA ASN A 2 -19.66 -5.04 -11.46
C ASN A 2 -18.14 -5.05 -11.29
N ILE A 3 -17.57 -6.20 -10.95
CA ILE A 3 -16.15 -6.39 -10.68
C ILE A 3 -15.31 -6.10 -11.94
N ASP A 4 -15.77 -6.55 -13.12
CA ASP A 4 -15.04 -6.32 -14.38
C ASP A 4 -14.86 -4.84 -14.70
N ASN A 5 -15.90 -4.04 -14.43
CA ASN A 5 -15.82 -2.59 -14.61
C ASN A 5 -14.82 -1.93 -13.62
N ILE A 6 -14.76 -2.43 -12.39
CA ILE A 6 -13.79 -1.95 -11.39
C ILE A 6 -12.37 -2.30 -11.84
N ILE A 7 -12.13 -3.53 -12.25
CA ILE A 7 -10.81 -3.99 -12.74
C ILE A 7 -10.39 -3.18 -13.97
N GLN A 8 -11.31 -2.95 -14.92
CA GLN A 8 -11.01 -2.16 -16.11
C GLN A 8 -10.61 -0.72 -15.75
N LYS A 9 -11.36 -0.07 -14.87
CA LYS A 9 -11.00 1.29 -14.38
C LYS A 9 -9.64 1.32 -13.71
N GLN A 10 -9.28 0.30 -12.95
CA GLN A 10 -7.95 0.19 -12.34
C GLN A 10 -6.86 0.01 -13.39
N ARG A 11 -7.07 -0.81 -14.41
CA ARG A 11 -6.13 -0.99 -15.53
C ARG A 11 -5.90 0.32 -16.29
N ASP A 12 -6.97 1.04 -16.58
CA ASP A 12 -6.89 2.33 -17.27
C ASP A 12 -6.16 3.39 -16.43
N PHE A 13 -6.32 3.34 -15.11
CA PHE A 13 -5.68 4.28 -14.19
C PHE A 13 -4.23 3.92 -13.84
N ALA A 14 -3.82 2.66 -13.97
CA ALA A 14 -2.48 2.20 -13.57
C ALA A 14 -1.33 2.98 -14.24
N PRO A 15 -1.34 3.27 -15.56
CA PRO A 15 -0.30 4.10 -16.17
C PRO A 15 -0.26 5.53 -15.64
N ILE A 16 -1.44 6.10 -15.35
CA ILE A 16 -1.57 7.44 -14.76
C ILE A 16 -0.99 7.43 -13.35
N LEU A 17 -1.33 6.42 -12.55
CA LEU A 17 -0.82 6.25 -11.19
C LEU A 17 0.70 6.08 -11.16
N ALA A 18 1.28 5.40 -12.16
CA ALA A 18 2.72 5.20 -12.26
C ALA A 18 3.50 6.52 -12.39
N GLN A 19 2.88 7.56 -13.00
CA GLN A 19 3.46 8.88 -13.17
C GLN A 19 3.18 9.84 -12.01
N LYS A 20 2.29 9.47 -11.08
CA LYS A 20 1.99 10.32 -9.91
C LYS A 20 3.17 10.36 -8.94
N PRO A 21 3.44 11.51 -8.30
CA PRO A 21 4.46 11.60 -7.27
C PRO A 21 4.14 10.69 -6.08
N LEU A 22 5.17 10.26 -5.35
CA LEU A 22 5.00 9.42 -4.17
C LEU A 22 4.01 10.00 -3.16
N LYS A 23 4.00 11.34 -3.00
CA LYS A 23 3.05 12.03 -2.13
C LYS A 23 1.59 11.63 -2.39
N TYR A 24 1.20 11.43 -3.64
CA TYR A 24 -0.16 10.99 -4.00
C TYR A 24 -0.50 9.64 -3.35
N ARG A 25 0.43 8.67 -3.38
CA ARG A 25 0.24 7.35 -2.74
C ARG A 25 0.20 7.46 -1.22
N LEU A 26 1.09 8.28 -0.65
CA LEU A 26 1.12 8.51 0.81
C LEU A 26 -0.18 9.14 1.31
N ASP A 27 -0.73 10.09 0.56
CA ASP A 27 -2.02 10.72 0.89
C ASP A 27 -3.17 9.69 0.84
N LYS A 28 -3.17 8.76 -0.12
CA LYS A 28 -4.16 7.67 -0.19
C LYS A 28 -4.03 6.68 0.97
N LEU A 29 -2.81 6.28 1.31
CA LEU A 29 -2.56 5.43 2.49
C LEU A 29 -2.99 6.11 3.79
N GLY A 30 -2.74 7.41 3.91
CA GLY A 30 -3.18 8.21 5.04
C GLY A 30 -4.71 8.25 5.18
N LYS A 31 -5.43 8.41 4.08
CA LYS A 31 -6.90 8.35 4.05
C LYS A 31 -7.43 6.98 4.46
N LEU A 32 -6.83 5.91 3.92
CA LEU A 32 -7.19 4.54 4.31
C LEU A 32 -6.97 4.31 5.82
N ARG A 33 -5.82 4.73 6.33
CA ARG A 33 -5.51 4.61 7.76
C ARG A 33 -6.50 5.39 8.63
N ALA A 34 -6.86 6.61 8.24
CA ALA A 34 -7.83 7.42 8.96
C ALA A 34 -9.23 6.78 8.96
N ALA A 35 -9.67 6.23 7.84
CA ALA A 35 -10.94 5.52 7.72
C ALA A 35 -10.99 4.28 8.65
N LEU A 36 -9.93 3.48 8.68
CA LEU A 36 -9.83 2.28 9.54
C LEU A 36 -9.76 2.63 11.04
N LYS A 37 -9.23 3.80 11.39
CA LYS A 37 -9.23 4.29 12.79
C LYS A 37 -10.56 4.90 13.22
N GLY A 38 -11.34 5.40 12.25
CA GLY A 38 -12.54 6.17 12.48
C GLY A 38 -13.82 5.41 12.10
N GLU A 39 -14.49 5.94 11.09
CA GLU A 39 -15.85 5.53 10.70
C GLU A 39 -16.02 4.06 10.32
N TRP A 40 -14.98 3.41 9.80
CA TRP A 40 -15.05 2.03 9.33
C TRP A 40 -14.68 1.00 10.40
N GLN A 41 -14.14 1.42 11.54
CA GLN A 41 -13.68 0.48 12.57
C GLN A 41 -14.83 -0.37 13.12
N SER A 42 -15.90 0.25 13.53
CA SER A 42 -17.08 -0.45 14.07
C SER A 42 -17.76 -1.34 13.04
N ALA A 43 -17.85 -0.87 11.78
CA ALA A 43 -18.44 -1.65 10.69
C ALA A 43 -17.62 -2.91 10.38
N LEU A 44 -16.28 -2.83 10.44
CA LEU A 44 -15.40 -3.99 10.27
C LEU A 44 -15.52 -4.98 11.43
N VAL A 45 -15.58 -4.50 12.67
CA VAL A 45 -15.82 -5.35 13.85
C VAL A 45 -17.13 -6.10 13.69
N GLU A 46 -18.20 -5.40 13.34
CA GLU A 46 -19.53 -6.01 13.13
C GLU A 46 -19.52 -7.05 12.00
N ALA A 47 -18.87 -6.75 10.87
CA ALA A 47 -18.74 -7.70 9.76
C ALA A 47 -17.97 -8.96 10.17
N MET A 48 -16.86 -8.82 10.89
CA MET A 48 -16.07 -9.96 11.37
C MET A 48 -16.81 -10.80 12.42
N GLN A 49 -17.65 -10.17 13.25
CA GLN A 49 -18.53 -10.90 14.16
C GLN A 49 -19.57 -11.73 13.40
N LYS A 50 -20.17 -11.16 12.36
CA LYS A 50 -21.16 -11.88 11.53
C LYS A 50 -20.53 -13.04 10.75
N ASP A 51 -19.34 -12.84 10.19
CA ASP A 51 -18.69 -13.83 9.31
C ASP A 51 -18.01 -14.96 10.10
N PHE A 52 -17.37 -14.63 11.22
CA PHE A 52 -16.51 -15.55 11.97
C PHE A 52 -16.84 -15.68 13.44
N GLY A 53 -17.82 -14.94 13.96
CA GLY A 53 -18.14 -14.93 15.38
C GLY A 53 -17.03 -14.34 16.28
N LYS A 54 -16.09 -13.58 15.71
CA LYS A 54 -15.00 -12.96 16.45
C LYS A 54 -15.50 -11.87 17.39
N GLY A 55 -15.02 -11.86 18.64
CA GLY A 55 -15.27 -10.78 19.58
C GLY A 55 -14.56 -9.48 19.17
N GLU A 56 -15.09 -8.35 19.62
CA GLU A 56 -14.53 -7.02 19.31
C GLU A 56 -13.04 -6.90 19.64
N VAL A 57 -12.63 -7.33 20.83
CA VAL A 57 -11.22 -7.27 21.27
C VAL A 57 -10.32 -8.10 20.38
N GLU A 58 -10.78 -9.29 19.96
CA GLU A 58 -10.04 -10.16 19.05
C GLU A 58 -9.86 -9.50 17.70
N VAL A 59 -10.91 -8.92 17.11
CA VAL A 59 -10.85 -8.21 15.83
C VAL A 59 -9.89 -7.02 15.91
N LEU A 60 -9.97 -6.22 16.97
CA LEU A 60 -9.08 -5.09 17.19
C LEU A 60 -7.61 -5.51 17.27
N LEU A 61 -7.29 -6.53 18.05
CA LEU A 61 -5.91 -6.97 18.28
C LEU A 61 -5.31 -7.76 17.12
N SER A 62 -6.10 -8.61 16.46
CA SER A 62 -5.57 -9.52 15.43
C SER A 62 -5.70 -8.98 13.99
N GLU A 63 -6.61 -8.06 13.73
CA GLU A 63 -6.90 -7.58 12.37
C GLU A 63 -6.62 -6.07 12.22
N ILE A 64 -7.26 -5.24 13.04
CA ILE A 64 -7.24 -3.78 12.85
C ILE A 64 -5.91 -3.17 13.28
N LEU A 65 -5.43 -3.44 14.49
CA LEU A 65 -4.17 -2.87 14.99
C LEU A 65 -2.95 -3.27 14.14
N PRO A 66 -2.76 -4.54 13.78
CA PRO A 66 -1.65 -4.92 12.88
C PRO A 66 -1.73 -4.23 11.52
N THR A 67 -2.92 -4.07 10.96
CA THR A 67 -3.13 -3.35 9.69
C THR A 67 -2.78 -1.88 9.83
N LEU A 68 -3.19 -1.22 10.90
CA LEU A 68 -2.85 0.19 11.17
C LEU A 68 -1.34 0.39 11.37
N ASP A 69 -0.66 -0.54 12.04
CA ASP A 69 0.79 -0.49 12.24
C ASP A 69 1.54 -0.69 10.91
N ASN A 70 1.10 -1.63 10.08
CA ASN A 70 1.65 -1.82 8.74
C ASN A 70 1.46 -0.56 7.86
N LEU A 71 0.29 0.05 7.89
CA LEU A 71 0.04 1.31 7.18
C LEU A 71 0.96 2.44 7.68
N LYS A 72 1.18 2.53 8.99
CA LYS A 72 2.11 3.50 9.58
C LYS A 72 3.54 3.29 9.06
N ILE A 73 4.01 2.05 9.01
CA ILE A 73 5.33 1.70 8.49
C ILE A 73 5.44 2.06 7.00
N LEU A 74 4.44 1.67 6.19
CA LEU A 74 4.41 2.00 4.76
C LEU A 74 4.48 3.51 4.52
N ILE A 75 3.66 4.28 5.23
CA ILE A 75 3.65 5.74 5.11
C ILE A 75 5.01 6.33 5.49
N GLY A 76 5.61 5.86 6.60
CA GLY A 76 6.87 6.38 7.12
C GLY A 76 8.11 5.97 6.31
N LYS A 77 8.10 4.77 5.72
CA LYS A 77 9.27 4.18 5.05
C LYS A 77 9.26 4.28 3.54
N SER A 78 8.10 4.46 2.89
CA SER A 78 7.98 4.46 1.43
C SER A 78 8.92 5.46 0.75
N LYS A 79 9.15 6.62 1.35
CA LYS A 79 10.08 7.62 0.80
C LYS A 79 11.52 7.09 0.71
N SER A 80 11.99 6.38 1.73
CA SER A 80 13.34 5.81 1.72
C SER A 80 13.43 4.58 0.79
N TRP A 81 12.39 3.74 0.78
CA TRP A 81 12.33 2.55 -0.08
C TRP A 81 12.21 2.88 -1.57
N SER A 82 11.64 4.02 -1.90
CA SER A 82 11.46 4.48 -3.30
C SER A 82 12.74 5.07 -3.89
N LYS A 83 13.77 5.32 -3.10
CA LYS A 83 15.04 5.87 -3.60
C LYS A 83 15.82 4.81 -4.38
N PRO A 84 16.42 5.19 -5.52
CA PRO A 84 17.40 4.33 -6.19
C PRO A 84 18.53 3.94 -5.24
N GLN A 85 18.90 2.67 -5.24
CA GLN A 85 20.01 2.14 -4.43
C GLN A 85 21.21 1.88 -5.33
N LYS A 86 22.33 2.54 -5.04
CA LYS A 86 23.59 2.32 -5.77
C LYS A 86 24.11 0.91 -5.48
N ILE A 87 24.49 0.20 -6.52
CA ILE A 87 25.10 -1.12 -6.43
C ILE A 87 26.51 -1.10 -7.04
N LYS A 88 27.30 -2.14 -6.73
CA LYS A 88 28.65 -2.29 -7.28
C LYS A 88 28.58 -2.49 -8.79
N THR A 89 29.32 -1.65 -9.53
CA THR A 89 29.40 -1.77 -11.00
C THR A 89 30.40 -2.85 -11.36
N PRO A 90 30.05 -3.80 -12.27
CA PRO A 90 31.00 -4.77 -12.78
C PRO A 90 32.19 -4.10 -13.48
N ILE A 91 33.38 -4.71 -13.39
CA ILE A 91 34.61 -4.16 -13.99
C ILE A 91 34.48 -3.99 -15.51
N THR A 92 33.68 -4.82 -16.17
CA THR A 92 33.37 -4.74 -17.60
C THR A 92 32.64 -3.48 -18.00
N LEU A 93 32.03 -2.77 -17.03
CA LEU A 93 31.30 -1.50 -17.22
C LEU A 93 32.02 -0.36 -16.51
N PHE A 94 33.32 -0.40 -16.44
CA PHE A 94 34.15 0.63 -15.82
C PHE A 94 33.78 2.03 -16.32
N GLY A 95 33.63 2.99 -15.40
CA GLY A 95 33.20 4.37 -15.69
C GLY A 95 31.69 4.58 -15.65
N SER A 96 30.88 3.51 -15.52
CA SER A 96 29.42 3.58 -15.38
C SER A 96 29.00 3.58 -13.90
N THR A 97 27.79 4.10 -13.64
CA THR A 97 27.15 4.01 -12.32
C THR A 97 25.98 3.04 -12.41
N SER A 98 25.96 2.04 -11.52
CA SER A 98 24.91 1.03 -11.45
C SER A 98 24.03 1.26 -10.22
N TYR A 99 22.72 1.11 -10.38
CA TYR A 99 21.75 1.22 -9.28
C TYR A 99 20.51 0.37 -9.53
N THR A 100 19.79 0.04 -8.47
CA THR A 100 18.47 -0.56 -8.53
C THR A 100 17.41 0.52 -8.38
N GLN A 101 16.32 0.39 -9.10
CA GLN A 101 15.18 1.31 -9.05
C GLN A 101 13.88 0.53 -8.87
N VAL A 102 13.04 1.02 -7.96
CA VAL A 102 11.70 0.46 -7.74
C VAL A 102 10.73 1.02 -8.78
N GLN A 103 9.95 0.15 -9.38
CA GLN A 103 8.92 0.51 -10.35
C GLN A 103 7.58 -0.13 -9.99
N PRO A 104 6.43 0.50 -10.33
CA PRO A 104 5.12 -0.12 -10.17
C PRO A 104 4.97 -1.39 -11.02
N LYS A 105 4.38 -2.45 -10.44
CA LYS A 105 4.09 -3.69 -11.16
C LYS A 105 2.85 -3.63 -12.05
N GLY A 106 1.97 -2.68 -11.84
CA GLY A 106 0.64 -2.62 -12.47
C GLY A 106 -0.46 -3.03 -11.47
N ASN A 107 -1.53 -3.63 -11.99
CA ASN A 107 -2.61 -4.18 -11.16
C ASN A 107 -2.25 -5.54 -10.59
N THR A 108 -2.61 -5.75 -9.34
CA THR A 108 -2.48 -7.03 -8.62
C THR A 108 -3.82 -7.40 -7.99
#